data_6adca12570f0c2e906f497045d1bd915
#
_entry.id   6adca12570f0c2e906f497045d1bd915
#
_cell.length_a   1.000
_cell.length_b   1.000
_cell.length_c   1.000
_cell.angle_alpha   90.00
_cell.angle_beta   90.00
_cell.angle_gamma   90.00
#
_symmetry.space_group_name_H-M   'P 1'
#
loop_
_entity.id
_entity.type
_entity.pdbx_description
1 polymer ?
#
loop_
_entity_poly.entity_id
_entity_poly.type
_entity_poly.pdbx_seq_one_letter_code
_entity_poly.pdbx_strand_id
1 'polypeptide(L)'
;SSEVSSEEADELAAKNVADLIDAIYVQERTDDTDAQCAAAKAAWDALTDAQKELVEGEEADPDYFGRDTGDASKDDPRNADDIGENELLVVSFGTSFNDSRAADIKGIEDALQAAYPDWSVRRAFTAQIIINHVQARDGEKIDNMQQAMDRAVANGVKNLVVQPTH
;
A
#
# COMPACT_ATOMS: atom_id res chain seq x y z
N SER A 1 38.54 4.55 -23.00
CA SER A 1 37.83 5.56 -22.25
C SER A 1 36.92 4.90 -21.19
N SER A 2 37.02 5.40 -20.01
CA SER A 2 36.28 4.87 -18.85
C SER A 2 34.89 5.51 -18.69
N GLU A 3 34.35 6.17 -19.68
CA GLU A 3 33.04 6.75 -19.62
C GLU A 3 31.98 5.67 -19.75
N VAL A 4 31.29 5.37 -18.64
CA VAL A 4 30.02 4.67 -18.70
C VAL A 4 29.08 5.58 -19.50
N SER A 5 28.52 5.08 -20.61
CA SER A 5 27.57 5.87 -21.37
C SER A 5 26.42 6.33 -20.49
N SER A 6 25.81 7.47 -20.80
CA SER A 6 24.64 7.94 -20.07
C SER A 6 23.51 6.91 -20.12
N GLU A 7 23.41 6.14 -21.19
CA GLU A 7 22.46 5.06 -21.36
C GLU A 7 22.71 3.93 -20.35
N GLU A 8 23.96 3.49 -20.18
CA GLU A 8 24.33 2.47 -19.19
C GLU A 8 24.09 2.96 -17.76
N ALA A 9 24.34 4.24 -17.49
CA ALA A 9 24.07 4.84 -16.18
C ALA A 9 22.58 4.86 -15.89
N ASP A 10 21.74 5.17 -16.88
CA ASP A 10 20.28 5.17 -16.75
C ASP A 10 19.75 3.76 -16.54
N GLU A 11 20.26 2.77 -17.26
CA GLU A 11 19.92 1.37 -17.08
C GLU A 11 20.28 0.86 -15.68
N LEU A 12 21.45 1.25 -15.17
CA LEU A 12 21.88 0.87 -13.83
C LEU A 12 20.99 1.51 -12.75
N ALA A 13 20.66 2.79 -12.89
CA ALA A 13 19.77 3.47 -11.97
C ALA A 13 18.39 2.81 -11.93
N ALA A 14 17.84 2.49 -13.11
CA ALA A 14 16.55 1.80 -13.22
C ALA A 14 16.61 0.40 -12.61
N LYS A 15 17.69 -0.35 -12.85
CA LYS A 15 17.87 -1.69 -12.27
C LYS A 15 17.92 -1.66 -10.74
N ASN A 16 18.63 -0.70 -10.17
CA ASN A 16 18.71 -0.57 -8.71
C ASN A 16 17.34 -0.32 -8.10
N VAL A 17 16.51 0.50 -8.75
CA VAL A 17 15.13 0.74 -8.29
C VAL A 17 14.27 -0.50 -8.48
N ALA A 18 14.41 -1.20 -9.61
CA ALA A 18 13.70 -2.46 -9.84
C ALA A 18 13.99 -3.49 -8.74
N ASP A 19 15.25 -3.62 -8.34
CA ASP A 19 15.67 -4.54 -7.28
C ASP A 19 15.00 -4.18 -5.92
N LEU A 20 14.90 -2.88 -5.62
CA LEU A 20 14.21 -2.43 -4.39
C LEU A 20 12.71 -2.72 -4.43
N ILE A 21 12.08 -2.53 -5.58
CA ILE A 21 10.65 -2.82 -5.76
C ILE A 21 10.39 -4.33 -5.67
N ASP A 22 11.21 -5.15 -6.33
CA ASP A 22 11.06 -6.60 -6.28
C ASP A 22 11.23 -7.14 -4.85
N ALA A 23 12.11 -6.52 -4.06
CA ALA A 23 12.37 -6.94 -2.69
C ALA A 23 11.17 -6.75 -1.75
N ILE A 24 10.28 -5.81 -2.03
CA ILE A 24 9.07 -5.59 -1.22
C ILE A 24 7.85 -6.35 -1.75
N TYR A 25 7.97 -7.02 -2.88
CA TYR A 25 6.90 -7.80 -3.48
C TYR A 25 6.87 -9.21 -2.87
N VAL A 26 6.57 -9.26 -1.59
CA VAL A 26 6.56 -10.48 -0.77
C VAL A 26 5.36 -10.50 0.16
N GLN A 27 4.84 -11.70 0.46
CA GLN A 27 3.71 -11.89 1.37
C GLN A 27 4.17 -11.90 2.83
N GLU A 28 5.04 -10.96 3.18
CA GLU A 28 5.62 -10.90 4.51
C GLU A 28 5.74 -9.45 4.97
N ARG A 29 5.48 -9.25 6.27
CA ARG A 29 5.80 -8.01 6.95
C ARG A 29 6.79 -8.29 8.05
N THR A 30 7.91 -7.56 8.04
CA THR A 30 8.95 -7.62 9.06
C THR A 30 9.16 -6.23 9.67
N ASP A 31 10.07 -6.13 10.64
CA ASP A 31 10.45 -4.84 11.22
C ASP A 31 11.14 -3.93 10.19
N ASP A 32 11.65 -4.49 9.09
CA ASP A 32 12.34 -3.75 8.04
C ASP A 32 11.40 -3.26 6.92
N THR A 33 10.17 -3.73 6.88
CA THR A 33 9.25 -3.46 5.76
C THR A 33 9.01 -1.97 5.54
N ASP A 34 8.76 -1.20 6.60
CA ASP A 34 8.52 0.24 6.47
C ASP A 34 9.73 0.96 5.88
N ALA A 35 10.93 0.61 6.32
CA ALA A 35 12.17 1.20 5.79
C ALA A 35 12.41 0.78 4.32
N GLN A 36 12.13 -0.47 3.98
CA GLN A 36 12.26 -0.97 2.60
C GLN A 36 11.28 -0.27 1.66
N CYS A 37 10.03 -0.10 2.06
CA CYS A 37 9.05 0.63 1.27
C CYS A 37 9.44 2.10 1.08
N ALA A 38 9.92 2.76 2.14
CA ALA A 38 10.37 4.14 2.06
C ALA A 38 11.58 4.29 1.13
N ALA A 39 12.53 3.35 1.18
CA ALA A 39 13.70 3.34 0.31
C ALA A 39 13.32 3.15 -1.17
N ALA A 40 12.40 2.22 -1.46
CA ALA A 40 11.91 2.00 -2.81
C ALA A 40 11.20 3.25 -3.36
N LYS A 41 10.36 3.88 -2.55
CA LYS A 41 9.66 5.11 -2.93
C LYS A 41 10.62 6.25 -3.21
N ALA A 42 11.57 6.49 -2.34
CA ALA A 42 12.57 7.55 -2.51
C ALA A 42 13.42 7.33 -3.76
N ALA A 43 13.83 6.09 -4.00
CA ALA A 43 14.63 5.73 -5.17
C ALA A 43 13.86 5.91 -6.49
N TRP A 44 12.59 5.48 -6.52
CA TRP A 44 11.72 5.72 -7.67
C TRP A 44 11.52 7.22 -7.92
N ASP A 45 11.17 7.98 -6.90
CA ASP A 45 10.90 9.42 -7.00
C ASP A 45 12.15 10.20 -7.49
N ALA A 46 13.34 9.69 -7.23
CA ALA A 46 14.60 10.30 -7.68
C ALA A 46 14.94 10.02 -9.15
N LEU A 47 14.26 9.08 -9.79
CA LEU A 47 14.49 8.78 -11.21
C LEU A 47 13.91 9.88 -12.11
N THR A 48 14.57 10.12 -13.24
CA THR A 48 13.98 10.90 -14.33
C THR A 48 12.85 10.10 -15.00
N ASP A 49 12.00 10.77 -15.76
CA ASP A 49 10.92 10.09 -16.49
C ASP A 49 11.50 9.05 -17.48
N ALA A 50 12.62 9.36 -18.13
CA ALA A 50 13.28 8.42 -19.03
C ALA A 50 13.81 7.19 -18.29
N GLN A 51 14.37 7.36 -17.10
CA GLN A 51 14.85 6.25 -16.27
C GLN A 51 13.71 5.38 -15.76
N LYS A 52 12.57 5.99 -15.41
CA LYS A 52 11.37 5.24 -14.98
C LYS A 52 10.87 4.28 -16.05
N GLU A 53 10.95 4.68 -17.32
CA GLU A 53 10.59 3.81 -18.44
C GLU A 53 11.46 2.56 -18.57
N LEU A 54 12.65 2.60 -18.01
CA LEU A 54 13.62 1.48 -18.07
C LEU A 54 13.50 0.54 -16.87
N VAL A 55 12.64 0.84 -15.90
CA VAL A 55 12.47 -0.01 -14.73
C VAL A 55 11.82 -1.33 -15.15
N GLU A 56 12.57 -2.40 -15.00
CA GLU A 56 12.14 -3.75 -15.33
C GLU A 56 12.75 -4.72 -14.34
N GLY A 57 11.90 -5.48 -13.67
CA GLY A 57 12.29 -6.49 -12.71
C GLY A 57 11.36 -7.69 -12.81
N GLU A 58 11.39 -8.54 -11.81
CA GLU A 58 10.49 -9.70 -11.74
C GLU A 58 9.04 -9.24 -11.61
N GLU A 59 8.79 -8.25 -10.76
CA GLU A 59 7.48 -7.65 -10.54
C GLU A 59 7.50 -6.13 -10.71
N ALA A 60 8.69 -5.53 -10.80
CA ALA A 60 8.85 -4.11 -11.01
C ALA A 60 8.45 -3.73 -12.44
N ASP A 61 7.51 -2.83 -12.58
CA ASP A 61 6.97 -2.39 -13.87
C ASP A 61 6.58 -0.90 -13.78
N PRO A 62 6.93 -0.06 -14.77
CA PRO A 62 6.62 1.37 -14.73
C PRO A 62 5.13 1.67 -14.66
N ASP A 63 4.30 0.90 -15.34
CA ASP A 63 2.85 1.10 -15.32
C ASP A 63 2.27 0.74 -13.96
N TYR A 64 2.63 -0.42 -13.43
CA TYR A 64 2.12 -0.92 -12.17
C TYR A 64 2.62 -0.12 -10.97
N PHE A 65 3.86 0.37 -11.01
CA PHE A 65 4.45 1.14 -9.90
C PHE A 65 4.24 2.64 -10.02
N GLY A 66 4.27 3.23 -11.22
CA GLY A 66 4.30 4.67 -11.37
C GLY A 66 3.28 5.32 -12.30
N ARG A 67 2.80 4.58 -13.32
CA ARG A 67 1.79 5.10 -14.26
C ARG A 67 0.45 4.42 -14.00
N ASP A 68 -0.61 4.97 -14.52
CA ASP A 68 -1.97 4.37 -14.55
C ASP A 68 -2.44 3.77 -13.21
N THR A 69 -1.92 4.31 -12.10
CA THR A 69 -2.22 3.79 -10.76
C THR A 69 -3.33 4.55 -10.06
N GLY A 70 -3.81 5.62 -10.68
CA GLY A 70 -4.85 6.47 -10.12
C GLY A 70 -4.33 7.40 -9.02
N ASP A 71 -5.25 8.03 -8.30
CA ASP A 71 -4.96 9.01 -7.27
C ASP A 71 -5.17 8.41 -5.87
N ALA A 72 -4.07 8.13 -5.19
CA ALA A 72 -4.08 7.57 -3.84
C ALA A 72 -4.74 8.49 -2.81
N SER A 73 -4.75 9.81 -3.04
CA SER A 73 -5.34 10.77 -2.10
C SER A 73 -6.87 10.67 -2.00
N LYS A 74 -7.52 10.00 -2.95
CA LYS A 74 -8.97 9.76 -2.92
C LYS A 74 -9.37 8.62 -1.99
N ASP A 75 -8.42 7.81 -1.55
CA ASP A 75 -8.65 6.70 -0.64
C ASP A 75 -8.41 7.12 0.81
N ASP A 76 -9.05 6.40 1.74
CA ASP A 76 -8.85 6.51 3.16
C ASP A 76 -8.44 5.13 3.68
N PRO A 77 -7.23 4.96 4.24
CA PRO A 77 -6.80 3.66 4.74
C PRO A 77 -7.58 3.16 5.96
N ARG A 78 -8.41 4.00 6.56
CA ARG A 78 -9.28 3.69 7.71
C ARG A 78 -8.56 2.92 8.81
N ASN A 79 -7.45 3.47 9.26
CA ASN A 79 -6.66 2.92 10.35
C ASN A 79 -6.30 3.96 11.43
N ALA A 80 -7.16 4.96 11.59
CA ALA A 80 -7.00 5.94 12.67
C ALA A 80 -7.19 5.28 14.03
N ASP A 81 -6.49 5.80 15.04
CA ASP A 81 -6.49 5.25 16.40
C ASP A 81 -7.67 5.69 17.28
N ASP A 82 -8.56 6.52 16.78
CA ASP A 82 -9.75 6.98 17.51
C ASP A 82 -10.91 5.98 17.42
N ILE A 83 -10.63 4.72 17.75
CA ILE A 83 -11.61 3.63 17.69
C ILE A 83 -12.42 3.62 19.00
N GLY A 84 -13.75 3.62 18.88
CA GLY A 84 -14.65 3.51 20.01
C GLY A 84 -14.76 2.07 20.55
N GLU A 85 -15.72 1.83 21.43
CA GLU A 85 -15.93 0.50 22.02
C GLU A 85 -16.38 -0.55 20.99
N ASN A 86 -17.02 -0.11 19.91
CA ASN A 86 -17.57 -0.98 18.86
C ASN A 86 -16.83 -0.73 17.55
N GLU A 87 -16.17 -1.74 17.04
CA GLU A 87 -15.45 -1.68 15.75
C GLU A 87 -16.06 -2.63 14.74
N LEU A 88 -16.28 -2.13 13.53
CA LEU A 88 -16.60 -2.93 12.36
C LEU A 88 -15.36 -2.96 11.47
N LEU A 89 -14.67 -4.10 11.44
CA LEU A 89 -13.45 -4.29 10.65
C LEU A 89 -13.80 -4.93 9.31
N VAL A 90 -13.63 -4.15 8.24
CA VAL A 90 -13.85 -4.61 6.87
C VAL A 90 -12.56 -5.23 6.37
N VAL A 91 -12.61 -6.51 6.03
CA VAL A 91 -11.44 -7.29 5.62
C VAL A 91 -11.61 -7.74 4.18
N SER A 92 -10.62 -7.47 3.35
CA SER A 92 -10.57 -7.91 1.97
C SER A 92 -9.15 -8.36 1.60
N PHE A 93 -9.03 -9.05 0.47
CA PHE A 93 -7.73 -9.34 -0.13
C PHE A 93 -6.97 -8.04 -0.42
N GLY A 94 -7.67 -7.04 -0.94
CA GLY A 94 -7.15 -5.74 -1.27
C GLY A 94 -6.90 -5.54 -2.76
N THR A 95 -6.61 -4.31 -3.13
CA THR A 95 -6.19 -3.95 -4.48
C THR A 95 -5.16 -2.82 -4.44
N SER A 96 -4.19 -2.87 -5.34
CA SER A 96 -3.19 -1.83 -5.53
C SER A 96 -3.65 -0.72 -6.49
N PHE A 97 -4.74 -0.91 -7.20
CA PHE A 97 -5.30 0.08 -8.11
C PHE A 97 -6.03 1.15 -7.31
N ASN A 98 -5.49 2.38 -7.31
CA ASN A 98 -5.99 3.47 -6.45
C ASN A 98 -7.44 3.84 -6.74
N ASP A 99 -7.82 3.94 -8.01
CA ASP A 99 -9.19 4.31 -8.37
C ASP A 99 -10.19 3.22 -8.00
N SER A 100 -9.85 1.95 -8.20
CA SER A 100 -10.69 0.82 -7.79
C SER A 100 -10.82 0.74 -6.27
N ARG A 101 -9.73 0.97 -5.54
CA ARG A 101 -9.75 0.97 -4.07
C ARG A 101 -10.64 2.08 -3.54
N ALA A 102 -10.53 3.29 -4.10
CA ALA A 102 -11.34 4.43 -3.68
C ALA A 102 -12.82 4.27 -4.06
N ALA A 103 -13.11 3.68 -5.22
CA ALA A 103 -14.49 3.50 -5.69
C ALA A 103 -15.18 2.32 -4.99
N ASP A 104 -14.53 1.18 -4.92
CA ASP A 104 -15.17 -0.09 -4.51
C ASP A 104 -15.00 -0.34 -3.01
N ILE A 105 -13.76 -0.42 -2.52
CA ILE A 105 -13.49 -0.76 -1.12
C ILE A 105 -13.90 0.39 -0.21
N LYS A 106 -13.44 1.59 -0.48
CA LYS A 106 -13.83 2.78 0.27
C LYS A 106 -15.33 3.02 0.19
N GLY A 107 -15.94 2.78 -0.97
CA GLY A 107 -17.39 2.89 -1.16
C GLY A 107 -18.18 1.99 -0.21
N ILE A 108 -17.77 0.74 -0.08
CA ILE A 108 -18.38 -0.21 0.88
C ILE A 108 -18.19 0.28 2.32
N GLU A 109 -16.98 0.70 2.66
CA GLU A 109 -16.65 1.19 4.00
C GLU A 109 -17.44 2.45 4.35
N ASP A 110 -17.56 3.39 3.42
CA ASP A 110 -18.33 4.61 3.62
C ASP A 110 -19.82 4.31 3.81
N ALA A 111 -20.37 3.36 3.05
CA ALA A 111 -21.75 2.93 3.19
C ALA A 111 -22.01 2.28 4.56
N LEU A 112 -21.08 1.44 5.03
CA LEU A 112 -21.16 0.81 6.34
C LEU A 112 -21.08 1.85 7.46
N GLN A 113 -20.19 2.82 7.34
CA GLN A 113 -20.06 3.89 8.32
C GLN A 113 -21.34 4.75 8.40
N ALA A 114 -21.97 5.02 7.27
CA ALA A 114 -23.25 5.73 7.23
C ALA A 114 -24.38 4.93 7.85
N ALA A 115 -24.41 3.61 7.64
CA ALA A 115 -25.42 2.71 8.18
C ALA A 115 -25.24 2.46 9.69
N TYR A 116 -24.00 2.48 10.18
CA TYR A 116 -23.66 2.20 11.57
C TYR A 116 -22.83 3.35 12.17
N PRO A 117 -23.44 4.53 12.39
CA PRO A 117 -22.68 5.72 12.81
C PRO A 117 -22.05 5.61 14.19
N ASP A 118 -22.56 4.70 15.04
CA ASP A 118 -22.04 4.46 16.39
C ASP A 118 -20.91 3.44 16.41
N TRP A 119 -20.57 2.87 15.27
CA TRP A 119 -19.47 1.92 15.10
C TRP A 119 -18.30 2.61 14.41
N SER A 120 -17.09 2.25 14.80
CA SER A 120 -15.89 2.70 14.10
C SER A 120 -15.58 1.72 12.96
N VAL A 121 -15.74 2.16 11.71
CA VAL A 121 -15.43 1.34 10.56
C VAL A 121 -13.94 1.46 10.24
N ARG A 122 -13.25 0.34 10.20
CA ARG A 122 -11.81 0.22 9.96
C ARG A 122 -11.56 -0.81 8.88
N ARG A 123 -10.35 -0.77 8.31
CA ARG A 123 -9.93 -1.61 7.17
C ARG A 123 -8.76 -2.49 7.53
N ALA A 124 -8.74 -3.71 7.00
CA ALA A 124 -7.55 -4.54 6.89
C ALA A 124 -7.51 -5.25 5.54
N PHE A 125 -6.32 -5.41 4.99
CA PHE A 125 -6.08 -6.26 3.81
C PHE A 125 -5.37 -7.54 4.23
N THR A 126 -5.62 -8.62 3.53
CA THR A 126 -4.95 -9.91 3.78
C THR A 126 -3.74 -10.13 2.87
N ALA A 127 -3.69 -9.49 1.70
CA ALA A 127 -2.55 -9.61 0.78
C ALA A 127 -1.43 -8.65 1.16
N GLN A 128 -0.41 -9.14 1.85
CA GLN A 128 0.73 -8.31 2.28
C GLN A 128 1.48 -7.73 1.08
N ILE A 129 1.58 -8.45 -0.04
CA ILE A 129 2.16 -7.95 -1.29
C ILE A 129 1.50 -6.63 -1.71
N ILE A 130 0.17 -6.58 -1.68
CA ILE A 130 -0.59 -5.38 -2.05
C ILE A 130 -0.33 -4.25 -1.06
N ILE A 131 -0.32 -4.53 0.23
CA ILE A 131 -0.03 -3.54 1.27
C ILE A 131 1.36 -2.93 1.04
N ASN A 132 2.37 -3.76 0.83
CA ASN A 132 3.75 -3.33 0.59
C ASN A 132 3.85 -2.49 -0.69
N HIS A 133 3.18 -2.92 -1.74
CA HIS A 133 3.20 -2.22 -3.03
C HIS A 133 2.60 -0.81 -2.92
N VAL A 134 1.45 -0.67 -2.31
CA VAL A 134 0.79 0.62 -2.10
C VAL A 134 1.64 1.53 -1.21
N GLN A 135 2.23 0.99 -0.16
CA GLN A 135 3.10 1.75 0.73
C GLN A 135 4.37 2.23 0.01
N ALA A 136 5.01 1.36 -0.77
CA ALA A 136 6.22 1.71 -1.51
C ALA A 136 5.94 2.73 -2.62
N ARG A 137 4.82 2.60 -3.31
CA ARG A 137 4.46 3.49 -4.42
C ARG A 137 3.93 4.85 -3.95
N ASP A 138 2.99 4.83 -3.01
CA ASP A 138 2.20 6.02 -2.65
C ASP A 138 2.43 6.50 -1.21
N GLY A 139 3.13 5.72 -0.39
CA GLY A 139 3.31 6.03 1.02
C GLY A 139 2.07 5.78 1.89
N GLU A 140 0.99 5.25 1.31
CA GLU A 140 -0.22 4.93 2.05
C GLU A 140 -0.03 3.64 2.85
N LYS A 141 -0.27 3.70 4.15
CA LYS A 141 -0.12 2.55 5.04
C LYS A 141 -1.48 1.92 5.32
N ILE A 142 -1.68 0.70 4.82
CA ILE A 142 -2.89 -0.08 5.05
C ILE A 142 -2.55 -1.20 6.03
N ASP A 143 -3.41 -1.40 7.04
CA ASP A 143 -3.19 -2.44 8.04
C ASP A 143 -3.38 -3.84 7.44
N ASN A 144 -2.51 -4.77 7.83
CA ASN A 144 -2.81 -6.20 7.73
C ASN A 144 -3.64 -6.62 8.95
N MET A 145 -4.03 -7.90 9.03
CA MET A 145 -4.87 -8.38 10.13
C MET A 145 -4.20 -8.21 11.50
N GLN A 146 -2.90 -8.48 11.61
CA GLN A 146 -2.18 -8.35 12.87
C GLN A 146 -2.16 -6.89 13.35
N GLN A 147 -1.87 -5.96 12.44
CA GLN A 147 -1.86 -4.53 12.75
C GLN A 147 -3.24 -4.03 13.16
N ALA A 148 -4.29 -4.46 12.46
CA ALA A 148 -5.67 -4.08 12.78
C ALA A 148 -6.07 -4.62 14.16
N MET A 149 -5.71 -5.85 14.51
CA MET A 149 -6.00 -6.44 15.81
C MET A 149 -5.23 -5.75 16.93
N ASP A 150 -3.95 -5.45 16.71
CA ASP A 150 -3.12 -4.71 17.68
C ASP A 150 -3.70 -3.32 17.93
N ARG A 151 -4.19 -2.66 16.90
CA ARG A 151 -4.83 -1.35 16.98
C ARG A 151 -6.14 -1.42 17.78
N ALA A 152 -6.95 -2.43 17.54
CA ALA A 152 -8.20 -2.65 18.28
C ALA A 152 -7.91 -2.83 19.78
N VAL A 153 -6.93 -3.66 20.11
CA VAL A 153 -6.52 -3.89 21.51
C VAL A 153 -6.00 -2.61 22.14
N ALA A 154 -5.15 -1.87 21.46
CA ALA A 154 -4.57 -0.63 21.98
C ALA A 154 -5.63 0.46 22.23
N ASN A 155 -6.72 0.46 21.46
CA ASN A 155 -7.83 1.41 21.60
C ASN A 155 -8.93 0.94 22.56
N GLY A 156 -8.79 -0.24 23.16
CA GLY A 156 -9.76 -0.74 24.14
C GLY A 156 -11.10 -1.15 23.52
N VAL A 157 -11.09 -1.64 22.28
CA VAL A 157 -12.30 -2.13 21.62
C VAL A 157 -12.90 -3.28 22.40
N LYS A 158 -14.20 -3.20 22.68
CA LYS A 158 -14.95 -4.22 23.45
C LYS A 158 -15.71 -5.17 22.54
N ASN A 159 -16.23 -4.65 21.43
CA ASN A 159 -17.02 -5.42 20.48
C ASN A 159 -16.43 -5.23 19.08
N LEU A 160 -15.90 -6.30 18.53
CA LEU A 160 -15.31 -6.31 17.19
C LEU A 160 -16.12 -7.23 16.29
N VAL A 161 -16.66 -6.69 15.22
CA VAL A 161 -17.31 -7.45 14.15
C VAL A 161 -16.41 -7.39 12.92
N VAL A 162 -16.09 -8.54 12.37
CA VAL A 162 -15.30 -8.66 11.16
C VAL A 162 -16.24 -8.90 9.98
N GLN A 163 -16.18 -8.03 8.98
CA GLN A 163 -16.97 -8.12 7.76
C GLN A 163 -16.04 -8.44 6.60
N PRO A 164 -15.97 -9.71 6.17
CA PRO A 164 -15.20 -10.03 4.97
C PRO A 164 -15.93 -9.54 3.72
N THR A 165 -15.13 -9.08 2.75
CA THR A 165 -15.58 -8.70 1.41
C THR A 165 -14.66 -9.33 0.38
N HIS A 166 -15.19 -9.63 -0.79
CA HIS A 166 -14.42 -10.25 -1.88
C HIS A 166 -14.47 -9.42 -3.15
#